data_40676892e260fd6d5d1780e3fd241a40
#
_entry.id   40676892e260fd6d5d1780e3fd241a40
#
_cell.length_a   1.000
_cell.length_b   1.000
_cell.length_c   1.000
_cell.angle_alpha   90.00
_cell.angle_beta   90.00
_cell.angle_gamma   90.00
#
_symmetry.space_group_name_H-M   'P 1'
#
loop_
_entity.id
_entity.type
_entity.pdbx_description
1 polymer ?
#
loop_
_entity_poly.entity_id
_entity_poly.type
_entity_poly.pdbx_seq_one_letter_code
_entity_poly.pdbx_strand_id
1 'polypeptide(L)'
;KLTTVTEATQDAKTRRGTAHIVVAEDSKMLRDLLVNTLHEAGYKFIRDFGNGQDAWEYLQDLARKNGPIENHVRIIISDVEMPKMDGHRLLKLVREDNRLGEVPLVLFSSLISEEMRRKGESLGASGQVSKPEINQLIDLLDTLTFGEPLHDTVEEN
;
A
#
# COMPACT_ATOMS: atom_id res chain seq x y z
N LYS A 1 4.70 -24.13 -19.96
CA LYS A 1 4.04 -23.23 -20.91
C LYS A 1 4.63 -21.83 -20.81
N LEU A 2 5.03 -21.28 -21.94
CA LEU A 2 5.53 -19.90 -21.99
C LEU A 2 4.35 -18.93 -22.17
N THR A 3 4.36 -17.89 -21.35
CA THR A 3 3.39 -16.79 -21.44
C THR A 3 4.08 -15.60 -22.11
N THR A 4 3.42 -14.95 -23.05
CA THR A 4 3.98 -13.77 -23.70
C THR A 4 4.07 -12.60 -22.71
N VAL A 5 4.93 -11.62 -23.00
CA VAL A 5 5.03 -10.39 -22.19
C VAL A 5 3.66 -9.73 -22.07
N THR A 6 2.91 -9.63 -23.18
CA THR A 6 1.58 -9.01 -23.19
C THR A 6 0.60 -9.77 -22.29
N GLU A 7 0.59 -11.10 -22.37
CA GLU A 7 -0.27 -11.93 -21.53
C GLU A 7 0.10 -11.82 -20.06
N ALA A 8 1.41 -11.86 -19.74
CA ALA A 8 1.87 -11.72 -18.35
C ALA A 8 1.48 -10.36 -17.78
N THR A 9 1.66 -9.28 -18.55
CA THR A 9 1.29 -7.93 -18.14
C THR A 9 -0.21 -7.82 -17.90
N GLN A 10 -1.01 -8.37 -18.80
CA GLN A 10 -2.48 -8.32 -18.67
C GLN A 10 -2.96 -9.12 -17.47
N ASP A 11 -2.37 -10.27 -17.20
CA ASP A 11 -2.71 -11.08 -16.03
C ASP A 11 -2.39 -10.32 -14.73
N ALA A 12 -1.20 -9.73 -14.65
CA ALA A 12 -0.81 -8.93 -13.49
C ALA A 12 -1.79 -7.78 -13.26
N LYS A 13 -2.15 -7.05 -14.31
CA LYS A 13 -3.09 -5.93 -14.22
C LYS A 13 -4.47 -6.38 -13.78
N THR A 14 -4.94 -7.51 -14.28
CA THR A 14 -6.24 -8.05 -13.90
C THR A 14 -6.27 -8.40 -12.40
N ARG A 15 -5.23 -9.05 -11.91
CA ARG A 15 -5.14 -9.41 -10.49
C ARG A 15 -5.06 -8.17 -9.61
N ARG A 16 -4.20 -7.21 -9.97
CA ARG A 16 -4.05 -5.96 -9.22
C ARG A 16 -5.34 -5.16 -9.19
N GLY A 17 -6.14 -5.22 -10.25
CA GLY A 17 -7.39 -4.50 -10.35
C GLY A 17 -8.47 -4.91 -9.35
N THR A 18 -8.28 -6.00 -8.63
CA THR A 18 -9.24 -6.46 -7.62
C THR A 18 -8.97 -5.88 -6.22
N ALA A 19 -7.79 -5.31 -6.00
CA ALA A 19 -7.37 -4.89 -4.67
C ALA A 19 -7.73 -3.43 -4.39
N HIS A 20 -8.29 -3.18 -3.20
CA HIS A 20 -8.61 -1.84 -2.72
C HIS A 20 -7.45 -1.32 -1.88
N ILE A 21 -6.92 -0.16 -2.24
CA ILE A 21 -5.73 0.44 -1.62
C ILE A 21 -6.06 1.81 -1.04
N VAL A 22 -5.54 2.08 0.15
CA VAL A 22 -5.59 3.40 0.78
C VAL A 22 -4.18 3.97 0.83
N VAL A 23 -4.03 5.20 0.39
CA VAL A 23 -2.74 5.92 0.36
C VAL A 23 -2.83 7.17 1.22
N ALA A 24 -1.84 7.39 2.08
CA ALA A 24 -1.69 8.63 2.83
C ALA A 24 -0.32 9.22 2.52
N GLU A 25 -0.29 10.39 1.88
CA GLU A 25 0.91 11.09 1.43
C GLU A 25 0.64 12.58 1.40
N ASP A 26 1.42 13.38 2.15
CA ASP A 26 1.11 14.80 2.27
C ASP A 26 1.55 15.64 1.07
N SER A 27 2.58 15.23 0.33
CA SER A 27 2.99 15.95 -0.88
C SER A 27 2.04 15.61 -2.02
N LYS A 28 1.30 16.62 -2.49
CA LYS A 28 0.34 16.38 -3.58
C LYS A 28 1.05 15.88 -4.84
N MET A 29 2.22 16.40 -5.16
CA MET A 29 2.98 15.96 -6.33
C MET A 29 3.37 14.49 -6.22
N LEU A 30 3.91 14.09 -5.08
CA LEU A 30 4.31 12.69 -4.85
C LEU A 30 3.09 11.77 -4.77
N ARG A 31 2.00 12.24 -4.16
CA ARG A 31 0.76 11.48 -4.08
C ARG A 31 0.19 11.22 -5.46
N ASP A 32 0.13 12.23 -6.31
CA ASP A 32 -0.36 12.08 -7.68
C ASP A 32 0.54 11.14 -8.48
N LEU A 33 1.86 11.27 -8.35
CA LEU A 33 2.81 10.39 -9.03
C LEU A 33 2.62 8.94 -8.58
N LEU A 34 2.50 8.70 -7.29
CA LEU A 34 2.31 7.36 -6.75
C LEU A 34 1.00 6.75 -7.24
N VAL A 35 -0.11 7.48 -7.13
CA VAL A 35 -1.42 7.00 -7.57
C VAL A 35 -1.41 6.70 -9.06
N ASN A 36 -0.86 7.58 -9.88
CA ASN A 36 -0.78 7.36 -11.32
C ASN A 36 0.06 6.15 -11.68
N THR A 37 1.19 5.96 -11.00
CA THR A 37 2.06 4.81 -11.23
C THR A 37 1.36 3.51 -10.85
N LEU A 38 0.65 3.51 -9.73
CA LEU A 38 -0.13 2.34 -9.30
C LEU A 38 -1.25 2.04 -10.30
N HIS A 39 -1.95 3.05 -10.82
CA HIS A 39 -2.98 2.87 -11.84
C HIS A 39 -2.39 2.25 -13.10
N GLU A 40 -1.25 2.73 -13.56
CA GLU A 40 -0.59 2.17 -14.74
C GLU A 40 -0.20 0.71 -14.53
N ALA A 41 0.15 0.34 -13.30
CA ALA A 41 0.47 -1.04 -12.96
C ALA A 41 -0.78 -1.94 -12.90
N GLY A 42 -1.98 -1.37 -12.87
CA GLY A 42 -3.23 -2.11 -12.84
C GLY A 42 -4.05 -1.99 -11.57
N TYR A 43 -3.52 -1.34 -10.54
CA TYR A 43 -4.28 -1.09 -9.30
C TYR A 43 -5.32 -0.01 -9.59
N LYS A 44 -6.61 -0.35 -9.55
CA LYS A 44 -7.71 0.56 -9.93
C LYS A 44 -8.37 1.25 -8.75
N PHE A 45 -8.56 0.53 -7.65
CA PHE A 45 -9.34 1.01 -6.53
C PHE A 45 -8.43 1.64 -5.49
N ILE A 46 -8.13 2.92 -5.68
CA ILE A 46 -7.19 3.66 -4.82
C ILE A 46 -7.90 4.87 -4.26
N ARG A 47 -7.89 5.00 -2.93
CA ARG A 47 -8.32 6.23 -2.25
C ARG A 47 -7.11 6.85 -1.61
N ASP A 48 -6.89 8.12 -1.87
CA ASP A 48 -5.71 8.82 -1.39
C ASP A 48 -6.07 10.02 -0.51
N PHE A 49 -5.20 10.29 0.45
CA PHE A 49 -5.39 11.33 1.45
C PHE A 49 -4.08 12.07 1.68
N GLY A 50 -4.19 13.35 2.03
CA GLY A 50 -3.03 14.20 2.25
C GLY A 50 -2.49 14.19 3.69
N ASN A 51 -3.09 13.43 4.59
CA ASN A 51 -2.64 13.33 5.98
C ASN A 51 -3.20 12.06 6.62
N GLY A 52 -2.63 11.70 7.77
CA GLY A 52 -3.03 10.48 8.46
C GLY A 52 -4.40 10.56 9.09
N GLN A 53 -4.84 11.74 9.51
CA GLN A 53 -6.14 11.89 10.16
C GLN A 53 -7.28 11.57 9.20
N ASP A 54 -7.24 12.14 7.99
CA ASP A 54 -8.27 11.91 6.99
C ASP A 54 -8.28 10.44 6.56
N ALA A 55 -7.09 9.84 6.39
CA ALA A 55 -6.99 8.42 6.08
C ALA A 55 -7.59 7.56 7.19
N TRP A 56 -7.30 7.89 8.46
CA TRP A 56 -7.83 7.15 9.60
C TRP A 56 -9.35 7.21 9.66
N GLU A 57 -9.93 8.38 9.45
CA GLU A 57 -11.40 8.53 9.46
C GLU A 57 -12.04 7.68 8.37
N TYR A 58 -11.45 7.67 7.18
CA TYR A 58 -11.93 6.82 6.09
C TYR A 58 -11.82 5.33 6.44
N LEU A 59 -10.70 4.92 7.02
CA LEU A 59 -10.50 3.53 7.42
C LEU A 59 -11.50 3.10 8.49
N GLN A 60 -11.83 3.99 9.43
CA GLN A 60 -12.87 3.71 10.43
C GLN A 60 -14.23 3.49 9.79
N ASP A 61 -14.56 4.27 8.75
CA ASP A 61 -15.79 4.07 8.01
C ASP A 61 -15.82 2.72 7.31
N LEU A 62 -14.69 2.31 6.71
CA LEU A 62 -14.58 0.99 6.09
C LEU A 62 -14.73 -0.14 7.12
N ALA A 63 -14.19 0.05 8.32
CA ALA A 63 -14.26 -0.95 9.37
C ALA A 63 -15.70 -1.20 9.87
N ARG A 64 -16.62 -0.28 9.62
CA ARG A 64 -18.02 -0.43 9.98
C ARG A 64 -18.84 -1.17 8.93
N LYS A 65 -18.29 -1.39 7.75
CA LYS A 65 -19.01 -2.05 6.66
C LYS A 65 -19.10 -3.54 6.90
N ASN A 66 -20.14 -4.16 6.34
CA ASN A 66 -20.33 -5.61 6.43
C ASN A 66 -19.39 -6.34 5.47
N GLY A 67 -19.13 -7.60 5.78
CA GLY A 67 -18.29 -8.47 4.97
C GLY A 67 -16.82 -8.45 5.37
N PRO A 68 -15.99 -9.27 4.74
CA PRO A 68 -14.55 -9.32 5.05
C PRO A 68 -13.89 -7.97 4.81
N ILE A 69 -12.98 -7.58 5.70
CA ILE A 69 -12.29 -6.29 5.58
C ILE A 69 -11.48 -6.20 4.28
N GLU A 70 -10.97 -7.32 3.77
CA GLU A 70 -10.21 -7.36 2.51
C GLU A 70 -11.03 -6.86 1.32
N ASN A 71 -12.35 -6.95 1.39
CA ASN A 71 -13.22 -6.44 0.32
C ASN A 71 -13.34 -4.91 0.33
N HIS A 72 -12.89 -4.27 1.41
CA HIS A 72 -12.99 -2.82 1.58
C HIS A 72 -11.62 -2.14 1.57
N VAL A 73 -10.62 -2.78 2.16
CA VAL A 73 -9.23 -2.33 2.12
C VAL A 73 -8.31 -3.54 2.18
N ARG A 74 -7.45 -3.67 1.18
CA ARG A 74 -6.52 -4.79 1.10
C ARG A 74 -5.15 -4.43 1.65
N ILE A 75 -4.74 -3.17 1.44
CA ILE A 75 -3.43 -2.72 1.86
C ILE A 75 -3.45 -1.20 2.04
N ILE A 76 -2.61 -0.72 2.96
CA ILE A 76 -2.46 0.70 3.24
C ILE A 76 -1.01 1.09 2.95
N ILE A 77 -0.81 2.20 2.23
CA ILE A 77 0.50 2.78 1.99
C ILE A 77 0.51 4.14 2.68
N SER A 78 1.48 4.38 3.54
CA SER A 78 1.54 5.64 4.28
C SER A 78 2.93 6.23 4.31
N ASP A 79 3.02 7.55 4.07
CA ASP A 79 4.19 8.31 4.44
C ASP A 79 4.33 8.29 5.97
N VAL A 80 5.50 8.62 6.48
CA VAL A 80 5.72 8.76 7.92
C VAL A 80 5.42 10.20 8.36
N GLU A 81 6.04 11.19 7.72
CA GLU A 81 5.87 12.58 8.12
C GLU A 81 4.68 13.22 7.42
N MET A 82 3.62 13.49 8.17
CA MET A 82 2.40 14.10 7.66
C MET A 82 1.79 15.01 8.73
N PRO A 83 1.09 16.08 8.29
CA PRO A 83 0.37 16.90 9.25
C PRO A 83 -0.82 16.15 9.86
N LYS A 84 -1.33 16.66 10.97
CA LYS A 84 -2.49 16.16 11.73
C LYS A 84 -2.28 14.81 12.38
N MET A 85 -1.76 13.82 11.64
CA MET A 85 -1.44 12.51 12.16
C MET A 85 -0.34 11.91 11.29
N ASP A 86 0.79 11.52 11.87
CA ASP A 86 1.88 10.89 11.12
C ASP A 86 1.63 9.41 10.85
N GLY A 87 2.48 8.81 10.03
CA GLY A 87 2.32 7.43 9.61
C GLY A 87 2.54 6.41 10.73
N HIS A 88 3.40 6.71 11.70
CA HIS A 88 3.61 5.82 12.84
C HIS A 88 2.35 5.78 13.73
N ARG A 89 1.73 6.92 13.93
CA ARG A 89 0.48 6.99 14.70
C ARG A 89 -0.65 6.27 13.98
N LEU A 90 -0.76 6.48 12.66
CA LEU A 90 -1.76 5.78 11.84
C LEU A 90 -1.58 4.27 11.95
N LEU A 91 -0.34 3.80 11.83
CA LEU A 91 -0.01 2.38 11.94
C LEU A 91 -0.44 1.82 13.29
N LYS A 92 -0.13 2.53 14.37
CA LYS A 92 -0.51 2.10 15.70
C LYS A 92 -2.03 1.96 15.84
N LEU A 93 -2.78 2.96 15.38
CA LEU A 93 -4.24 2.94 15.45
C LEU A 93 -4.83 1.79 14.63
N VAL A 94 -4.28 1.54 13.45
CA VAL A 94 -4.71 0.43 12.60
C VAL A 94 -4.47 -0.91 13.30
N ARG A 95 -3.28 -1.11 13.87
CA ARG A 95 -2.95 -2.38 14.55
C ARG A 95 -3.80 -2.64 15.78
N GLU A 96 -4.26 -1.59 16.46
CA GLU A 96 -5.09 -1.71 17.64
C GLU A 96 -6.59 -1.88 17.34
N ASP A 97 -7.00 -1.67 16.10
CA ASP A 97 -8.40 -1.79 15.70
C ASP A 97 -8.79 -3.25 15.48
N ASN A 98 -9.98 -3.64 15.92
CA ASN A 98 -10.46 -5.02 15.82
C ASN A 98 -10.62 -5.52 14.37
N ARG A 99 -11.03 -4.64 13.46
CA ARG A 99 -11.29 -5.00 12.07
C ARG A 99 -10.08 -4.75 11.18
N LEU A 100 -9.31 -3.70 11.47
CA LEU A 100 -8.19 -3.26 10.65
C LEU A 100 -6.85 -3.86 11.09
N GLY A 101 -6.79 -4.49 12.25
CA GLY A 101 -5.54 -4.89 12.89
C GLY A 101 -4.61 -5.78 12.07
N GLU A 102 -5.15 -6.58 11.16
CA GLU A 102 -4.37 -7.48 10.30
C GLU A 102 -4.13 -6.92 8.90
N VAL A 103 -4.69 -5.75 8.56
CA VAL A 103 -4.51 -5.16 7.24
C VAL A 103 -3.05 -4.76 7.05
N PRO A 104 -2.39 -5.23 5.97
CA PRO A 104 -1.01 -4.82 5.72
C PRO A 104 -0.88 -3.32 5.57
N LEU A 105 0.12 -2.74 6.22
CA LEU A 105 0.45 -1.32 6.10
C LEU A 105 1.94 -1.19 5.79
N VAL A 106 2.25 -0.57 4.66
CA VAL A 106 3.61 -0.32 4.21
C VAL A 106 3.94 1.15 4.42
N LEU A 107 5.06 1.42 5.07
CA LEU A 107 5.57 2.78 5.19
C LEU A 107 6.43 3.10 3.97
N PHE A 108 6.12 4.20 3.30
CA PHE A 108 6.84 4.67 2.12
C PHE A 108 7.35 6.09 2.40
N SER A 109 8.64 6.22 2.71
CA SER A 109 9.19 7.45 3.26
C SER A 109 10.51 7.82 2.60
N SER A 110 10.78 9.13 2.50
CA SER A 110 12.03 9.63 1.92
C SER A 110 13.22 9.48 2.87
N LEU A 111 12.97 9.33 4.16
CA LEU A 111 14.03 9.22 5.16
C LEU A 111 13.75 8.07 6.11
N ILE A 112 14.50 6.97 5.91
CA ILE A 112 14.41 5.83 6.81
C ILE A 112 15.75 5.68 7.53
N SER A 113 15.85 6.28 8.73
CA SER A 113 16.99 6.04 9.61
C SER A 113 16.80 4.69 10.28
N GLU A 114 17.88 4.16 10.86
CA GLU A 114 17.81 2.90 11.61
C GLU A 114 16.80 2.99 12.76
N GLU A 115 16.78 4.13 13.44
CA GLU A 115 15.84 4.35 14.54
C GLU A 115 14.38 4.33 14.04
N MET A 116 14.09 5.02 12.93
CA MET A 116 12.76 5.03 12.34
C MET A 116 12.35 3.65 11.85
N ARG A 117 13.31 2.89 11.27
CA ARG A 117 13.05 1.53 10.82
C ARG A 117 12.64 0.64 12.00
N ARG A 118 13.37 0.72 13.11
CA ARG A 118 13.05 -0.06 14.31
C ARG A 118 11.69 0.31 14.87
N LYS A 119 11.37 1.61 14.86
CA LYS A 119 10.08 2.08 15.33
C LYS A 119 8.94 1.51 14.47
N GLY A 120 9.09 1.58 13.14
CA GLY A 120 8.09 1.01 12.22
C GLY A 120 7.91 -0.48 12.43
N GLU A 121 9.01 -1.22 12.57
CA GLU A 121 8.95 -2.66 12.82
C GLU A 121 8.24 -2.97 14.15
N SER A 122 8.58 -2.24 15.21
CA SER A 122 7.98 -2.49 16.52
C SER A 122 6.51 -2.16 16.56
N LEU A 123 6.04 -1.22 15.72
CA LEU A 123 4.63 -0.88 15.61
C LEU A 123 3.87 -1.83 14.69
N GLY A 124 4.57 -2.72 13.99
CA GLY A 124 3.93 -3.73 13.16
C GLY A 124 3.78 -3.37 11.68
N ALA A 125 4.69 -2.55 11.15
CA ALA A 125 4.70 -2.27 9.71
C ALA A 125 4.92 -3.57 8.94
N SER A 126 4.16 -3.77 7.86
CA SER A 126 4.28 -4.95 7.01
C SER A 126 5.51 -4.86 6.11
N GLY A 127 6.02 -3.65 5.90
CA GLY A 127 7.23 -3.38 5.17
C GLY A 127 7.53 -1.90 5.18
N GLN A 128 8.75 -1.55 4.79
CA GLN A 128 9.20 -0.17 4.74
C GLN A 128 10.04 0.01 3.49
N VAL A 129 9.65 0.95 2.64
CA VAL A 129 10.31 1.22 1.36
C VAL A 129 10.71 2.68 1.31
N SER A 130 11.93 2.93 0.82
CA SER A 130 12.43 4.30 0.65
C SER A 130 11.90 4.92 -0.63
N LYS A 131 11.48 6.19 -0.56
CA LYS A 131 11.19 6.97 -1.76
C LYS A 131 12.51 7.24 -2.50
N PRO A 132 12.53 7.23 -3.82
CA PRO A 132 11.40 7.09 -4.75
C PRO A 132 11.23 5.67 -5.33
N GLU A 133 11.55 4.63 -4.58
CA GLU A 133 11.63 3.25 -5.07
C GLU A 133 10.24 2.64 -5.29
N ILE A 134 9.49 3.18 -6.26
CA ILE A 134 8.11 2.75 -6.52
C ILE A 134 8.06 1.30 -7.02
N ASN A 135 9.05 0.86 -7.81
CA ASN A 135 9.07 -0.53 -8.28
C ASN A 135 9.23 -1.52 -7.13
N GLN A 136 10.08 -1.21 -6.15
CA GLN A 136 10.18 -2.02 -4.94
C GLN A 136 8.88 -2.01 -4.16
N LEU A 137 8.22 -0.87 -4.10
CA LEU A 137 6.92 -0.75 -3.45
C LEU A 137 5.89 -1.66 -4.11
N ILE A 138 5.81 -1.64 -5.45
CA ILE A 138 4.87 -2.48 -6.19
C ILE A 138 5.14 -3.97 -5.95
N ASP A 139 6.40 -4.39 -5.97
CA ASP A 139 6.76 -5.77 -5.69
C ASP A 139 6.32 -6.19 -4.29
N LEU A 140 6.49 -5.31 -3.31
CA LEU A 140 6.05 -5.58 -1.95
C LEU A 140 4.53 -5.64 -1.84
N LEU A 141 3.81 -4.71 -2.50
CA LEU A 141 2.35 -4.73 -2.52
C LEU A 141 1.83 -6.05 -3.12
N ASP A 142 2.43 -6.47 -4.22
CA ASP A 142 2.05 -7.73 -4.87
C ASP A 142 2.29 -8.91 -3.93
N THR A 143 3.43 -8.93 -3.26
CA THR A 143 3.77 -10.01 -2.32
C THR A 143 2.79 -10.07 -1.17
N LEU A 144 2.45 -8.92 -0.59
CA LEU A 144 1.52 -8.86 0.55
C LEU A 144 0.08 -9.16 0.14
N THR A 145 -0.28 -8.90 -1.11
CA THR A 145 -1.64 -9.08 -1.60
C THR A 145 -1.85 -10.45 -2.25
N PHE A 146 -0.89 -10.92 -3.03
CA PHE A 146 -1.02 -12.11 -3.88
C PHE A 146 -0.04 -13.23 -3.52
N GLY A 147 0.87 -13.01 -2.57
CA GLY A 147 1.85 -14.00 -2.14
C GLY A 147 3.15 -13.98 -2.92
N GLU A 148 3.22 -13.26 -4.03
CA GLU A 148 4.41 -13.17 -4.87
C GLU A 148 4.39 -11.90 -5.71
N PRO A 149 5.55 -11.38 -6.13
CA PRO A 149 5.56 -10.26 -7.07
C PRO A 149 4.95 -10.68 -8.40
N LEU A 150 4.19 -9.76 -9.02
CA LEU A 150 3.59 -9.99 -10.33
C LEU A 150 4.43 -9.27 -11.38
N HIS A 151 5.16 -10.02 -12.19
CA HIS A 151 6.08 -9.45 -13.17
C HIS A 151 5.42 -9.24 -14.52
N ASP A 152 5.87 -8.20 -15.23
CA ASP A 152 5.41 -7.88 -16.58
C ASP A 152 6.22 -8.60 -17.66
N THR A 153 7.23 -9.38 -17.28
CA THR A 153 8.10 -10.08 -18.21
C THR A 153 7.92 -11.59 -18.13
N VAL A 154 8.13 -12.25 -19.25
CA VAL A 154 8.10 -13.73 -19.31
C VAL A 154 9.42 -14.27 -18.77
N GLU A 155 9.34 -15.28 -17.91
CA GLU A 155 10.52 -16.02 -17.51
C GLU A 155 10.94 -16.94 -18.65
N GLU A 156 12.23 -16.91 -19.00
CA GLU A 156 12.80 -17.82 -19.97
C GLU A 156 13.45 -18.98 -19.23
N ASN A 157 13.09 -20.16 -19.62
CA ASN A 157 13.65 -21.40 -19.05
C ASN A 157 14.47 -22.14 -20.06
#